data_39c06f4f9102b1d48f7f9eeb1dfc6db0
#
_entry.id   39c06f4f9102b1d48f7f9eeb1dfc6db0
#
_cell.length_a   1.000
_cell.length_b   1.000
_cell.length_c   1.000
_cell.angle_alpha   90.00
_cell.angle_beta   90.00
_cell.angle_gamma   90.00
#
_symmetry.space_group_name_H-M   'P 1'
#
loop_
_entity.id
_entity.type
_entity.pdbx_description
1 polymer ?
#
loop_
_entity_poly.entity_id
_entity_poly.type
_entity_poly.pdbx_seq_one_letter_code
_entity_poly.pdbx_strand_id
1 'polypeptide(L)'
;MNNTNNESGAVRIQAGDLRRLDHLRDINLTTDTMDFQKLAGEYKSELLDSVLPFWLEHSQDKQYGGYFTCLERDGSVYDTDKFIWLQGREVWLFSMLYNKVEKRPEWLECALQGAEFLKKYGHDGNYNWYFSLTRDGRPLVDPYNIFSYTFATMAFAQLAIASDDAGYAAIAKKTFDRVLEKRSNPKGKWCKAHPGTRPIKDLSLIHI
;
A
#
# COMPACT_ATOMS: atom_id res chain seq x y z
N MET A 1 -18.76 -36.44 46.00
CA MET A 1 -17.39 -36.63 46.53
C MET A 1 -16.47 -36.83 45.36
N ASN A 2 -15.73 -35.82 45.00
CA ASN A 2 -14.31 -35.84 44.63
C ASN A 2 -13.91 -34.45 44.14
N ASN A 3 -13.16 -33.84 45.00
CA ASN A 3 -12.47 -32.57 44.83
C ASN A 3 -11.29 -32.79 43.89
N THR A 4 -11.13 -32.02 42.80
CA THR A 4 -9.88 -31.89 42.09
C THR A 4 -9.39 -30.46 42.19
N ASN A 5 -8.37 -30.30 43.02
CA ASN A 5 -7.59 -29.09 43.23
C ASN A 5 -6.95 -28.63 41.91
N ASN A 6 -7.20 -27.40 41.55
CA ASN A 6 -6.50 -26.69 40.50
C ASN A 6 -5.29 -25.98 41.14
N GLU A 7 -4.12 -26.64 41.12
CA GLU A 7 -2.87 -26.03 41.56
C GLU A 7 -2.38 -25.05 40.45
N SER A 8 -2.48 -23.77 40.74
CA SER A 8 -1.82 -22.72 39.99
C SER A 8 -0.30 -22.88 40.12
N GLY A 9 0.39 -23.24 39.05
CA GLY A 9 1.83 -23.34 38.96
C GLY A 9 2.50 -21.96 39.09
N ALA A 10 2.64 -21.48 40.32
CA ALA A 10 3.49 -20.34 40.61
C ALA A 10 4.96 -20.75 40.46
N VAL A 11 5.65 -20.23 39.46
CA VAL A 11 7.09 -20.41 39.26
C VAL A 11 7.80 -19.76 40.48
N ARG A 12 8.37 -20.59 41.34
CA ARG A 12 9.14 -20.15 42.52
C ARG A 12 10.53 -19.75 42.05
N ILE A 13 10.81 -18.46 41.94
CA ILE A 13 12.15 -17.93 41.63
C ILE A 13 13.03 -18.21 42.86
N GLN A 14 14.13 -18.96 42.72
CA GLN A 14 15.06 -19.27 43.79
C GLN A 14 16.06 -18.12 43.97
N ALA A 15 16.59 -17.96 45.20
CA ALA A 15 17.55 -16.90 45.54
C ALA A 15 18.85 -16.91 44.68
N GLY A 16 19.14 -18.02 44.01
CA GLY A 16 20.24 -18.16 43.05
C GLY A 16 19.98 -17.42 41.72
N ASP A 17 18.70 -17.26 41.34
CA ASP A 17 18.34 -16.59 40.10
C ASP A 17 18.46 -15.08 40.20
N LEU A 18 18.36 -14.54 41.40
CA LEU A 18 18.53 -13.10 41.67
C LEU A 18 20.00 -12.65 41.48
N ARG A 19 20.97 -13.53 41.80
CA ARG A 19 22.40 -13.20 41.56
C ARG A 19 22.79 -13.19 40.11
N ARG A 20 22.04 -13.87 39.24
CA ARG A 20 22.24 -13.85 37.79
C ARG A 20 21.77 -12.54 37.16
N LEU A 21 20.93 -11.79 37.87
CA LEU A 21 20.43 -10.48 37.39
C LEU A 21 21.33 -9.31 37.84
N ASP A 22 22.21 -9.53 38.86
CA ASP A 22 23.10 -8.45 39.32
C ASP A 22 24.13 -8.02 38.26
N HIS A 23 24.58 -8.93 37.37
CA HIS A 23 25.46 -8.56 36.28
C HIS A 23 24.72 -7.77 35.16
N LEU A 24 23.38 -7.75 35.15
CA LEU A 24 22.59 -6.90 34.26
C LEU A 24 22.43 -5.47 34.76
N ARG A 25 22.77 -5.22 36.06
CA ARG A 25 22.77 -3.87 36.62
C ARG A 25 23.97 -3.03 36.17
N ASP A 26 25.06 -3.68 35.74
CA ASP A 26 26.24 -3.00 35.22
C ASP A 26 26.17 -2.75 33.71
N ILE A 27 25.10 -3.22 33.02
CA ILE A 27 24.76 -2.71 31.74
C ILE A 27 24.18 -1.31 32.00
N ASN A 28 25.04 -0.30 31.93
CA ASN A 28 24.62 1.09 31.74
C ASN A 28 23.80 1.11 30.44
N LEU A 29 22.52 0.72 30.55
CA LEU A 29 21.48 1.22 29.67
C LEU A 29 21.43 2.71 29.98
N THR A 30 22.38 3.48 29.41
CA THR A 30 22.07 4.84 29.09
C THR A 30 20.76 4.74 28.34
N THR A 31 19.66 5.01 29.02
CA THR A 31 18.41 5.40 28.40
C THR A 31 18.77 6.70 27.69
N ASP A 32 19.39 6.55 26.51
CA ASP A 32 19.32 7.58 25.50
C ASP A 32 17.82 7.73 25.31
N THR A 33 17.27 8.71 26.00
CA THR A 33 15.87 9.07 25.84
C THR A 33 15.73 9.39 24.37
N MET A 34 15.11 8.45 23.61
CA MET A 34 14.94 8.59 22.18
C MET A 34 14.30 9.96 21.92
N ASP A 35 15.04 10.84 21.27
CA ASP A 35 14.52 12.15 20.89
C ASP A 35 13.56 11.97 19.71
N PHE A 36 12.30 11.78 20.04
CA PHE A 36 11.25 11.60 19.04
C PHE A 36 11.10 12.80 18.11
N GLN A 37 11.45 14.00 18.56
CA GLN A 37 11.38 15.20 17.73
C GLN A 37 12.50 15.21 16.68
N LYS A 38 13.70 14.86 17.08
CA LYS A 38 14.83 14.68 16.16
C LYS A 38 14.53 13.57 15.15
N LEU A 39 14.08 12.41 15.62
CA LEU A 39 13.74 11.28 14.76
C LEU A 39 12.62 11.62 13.77
N ALA A 40 11.57 12.30 14.21
CA ALA A 40 10.51 12.77 13.33
C ALA A 40 11.01 13.75 12.27
N GLY A 41 11.95 14.63 12.62
CA GLY A 41 12.64 15.52 11.69
C GLY A 41 13.43 14.75 10.63
N GLU A 42 14.21 13.76 11.04
CA GLU A 42 15.00 12.91 10.14
C GLU A 42 14.12 12.15 9.15
N TYR A 43 13.06 11.48 9.63
CA TYR A 43 12.12 10.79 8.75
C TYR A 43 11.37 11.72 7.79
N LYS A 44 11.01 12.91 8.28
CA LYS A 44 10.35 13.91 7.43
C LYS A 44 11.28 14.39 6.32
N SER A 45 12.52 14.72 6.64
CA SER A 45 13.54 15.14 5.66
C SER A 45 13.81 14.02 4.66
N GLU A 46 14.04 12.79 5.13
CA GLU A 46 14.26 11.65 4.23
C GLU A 46 13.08 11.46 3.25
N LEU A 47 11.84 11.55 3.75
CA LEU A 47 10.67 11.45 2.90
C LEU A 47 10.61 12.58 1.85
N LEU A 48 10.73 13.84 2.30
CA LEU A 48 10.48 15.01 1.46
C LEU A 48 11.63 15.36 0.51
N ASP A 49 12.87 15.08 0.93
CA ASP A 49 14.08 15.54 0.25
C ASP A 49 14.79 14.41 -0.54
N SER A 50 14.45 13.14 -0.26
CA SER A 50 15.05 11.97 -0.90
C SER A 50 14.00 11.09 -1.58
N VAL A 51 13.08 10.51 -0.81
CA VAL A 51 12.15 9.49 -1.34
C VAL A 51 11.17 10.06 -2.35
N LEU A 52 10.48 11.15 -2.02
CA LEU A 52 9.47 11.72 -2.92
C LEU A 52 10.05 12.29 -4.22
N PRO A 53 11.19 13.02 -4.23
CA PRO A 53 11.83 13.45 -5.47
C PRO A 53 12.17 12.28 -6.39
N PHE A 54 12.72 11.17 -5.85
CA PHE A 54 13.00 9.97 -6.65
C PHE A 54 11.75 9.44 -7.36
N TRP A 55 10.64 9.26 -6.63
CA TRP A 55 9.40 8.74 -7.22
C TRP A 55 8.77 9.72 -8.21
N LEU A 56 8.78 11.02 -7.94
CA LEU A 56 8.30 12.05 -8.86
C LEU A 56 9.08 12.06 -10.18
N GLU A 57 10.38 11.81 -10.13
CA GLU A 57 11.24 11.80 -11.31
C GLU A 57 11.10 10.52 -12.13
N HIS A 58 11.06 9.35 -11.47
CA HIS A 58 11.25 8.06 -12.14
C HIS A 58 9.98 7.24 -12.31
N SER A 59 8.93 7.44 -11.48
CA SER A 59 7.75 6.57 -11.51
C SER A 59 6.78 6.90 -12.65
N GLN A 60 6.69 8.14 -13.08
CA GLN A 60 5.66 8.56 -14.02
C GLN A 60 5.86 8.02 -15.43
N ASP A 61 4.91 7.24 -15.97
CA ASP A 61 4.90 6.85 -17.38
C ASP A 61 4.27 7.96 -18.23
N LYS A 62 5.12 8.84 -18.74
CA LYS A 62 4.67 9.98 -19.56
C LYS A 62 4.10 9.59 -20.92
N GLN A 63 4.29 8.35 -21.37
CA GLN A 63 3.81 7.88 -22.66
C GLN A 63 2.39 7.30 -22.57
N TYR A 64 2.12 6.46 -21.56
CA TYR A 64 0.84 5.75 -21.45
C TYR A 64 0.04 6.16 -20.21
N GLY A 65 0.62 6.97 -19.30
CA GLY A 65 0.02 7.34 -18.04
C GLY A 65 0.21 6.29 -16.94
N GLY A 66 -0.18 6.60 -15.72
CA GLY A 66 0.10 5.74 -14.57
C GLY A 66 1.57 5.75 -14.18
N TYR A 67 2.00 4.72 -13.44
CA TYR A 67 3.32 4.70 -12.83
C TYR A 67 4.09 3.42 -13.14
N PHE A 68 5.39 3.55 -13.23
CA PHE A 68 6.34 2.44 -13.12
C PHE A 68 6.56 2.16 -11.63
N THR A 69 6.35 0.93 -11.20
CA THR A 69 6.51 0.51 -9.80
C THR A 69 7.64 -0.49 -9.61
N CYS A 70 8.27 -0.90 -10.69
CA CYS A 70 9.40 -1.82 -10.72
C CYS A 70 10.65 -1.07 -11.19
N LEU A 71 11.28 -0.36 -10.25
CA LEU A 71 12.45 0.49 -10.50
C LEU A 71 13.68 -0.07 -9.80
N GLU A 72 14.82 0.04 -10.45
CA GLU A 72 16.13 -0.13 -9.83
C GLU A 72 16.47 1.09 -8.95
N ARG A 73 17.55 1.00 -8.19
CA ARG A 73 18.00 2.09 -7.29
C ARG A 73 18.38 3.38 -8.00
N ASP A 74 18.78 3.28 -9.26
CA ASP A 74 19.12 4.41 -10.13
C ASP A 74 17.91 4.99 -10.87
N GLY A 75 16.70 4.43 -10.64
CA GLY A 75 15.46 4.84 -11.29
C GLY A 75 15.19 4.15 -12.64
N SER A 76 16.07 3.27 -13.10
CA SER A 76 15.82 2.51 -14.32
C SER A 76 14.69 1.51 -14.15
N VAL A 77 13.82 1.39 -15.18
CA VAL A 77 12.63 0.52 -15.15
C VAL A 77 13.04 -0.90 -15.58
N TYR A 78 12.82 -1.90 -14.71
CA TYR A 78 13.10 -3.31 -15.07
C TYR A 78 11.85 -4.12 -15.39
N ASP A 79 10.65 -3.67 -14.99
CA ASP A 79 9.37 -4.23 -15.39
C ASP A 79 8.35 -3.11 -15.58
N THR A 80 7.53 -3.21 -16.63
CA THR A 80 6.55 -2.20 -17.01
C THR A 80 5.11 -2.59 -16.69
N ASP A 81 4.87 -3.78 -16.13
CA ASP A 81 3.53 -4.21 -15.72
C ASP A 81 2.99 -3.29 -14.62
N LYS A 82 1.72 -2.91 -14.75
CA LYS A 82 1.06 -1.97 -13.82
C LYS A 82 0.10 -2.71 -12.92
N PHE A 83 0.48 -2.85 -11.65
CA PHE A 83 -0.35 -3.47 -10.62
C PHE A 83 -1.31 -2.44 -10.05
N ILE A 84 -2.62 -2.67 -10.17
CA ILE A 84 -3.65 -1.69 -9.82
C ILE A 84 -3.56 -1.23 -8.36
N TRP A 85 -3.24 -2.14 -7.44
CA TRP A 85 -3.09 -1.79 -6.04
C TRP A 85 -1.89 -0.85 -5.78
N LEU A 86 -0.81 -0.96 -6.55
CA LEU A 86 0.34 -0.03 -6.48
C LEU A 86 0.00 1.30 -7.13
N GLN A 87 -0.62 1.30 -8.30
CA GLN A 87 -1.12 2.51 -8.95
C GLN A 87 -2.04 3.30 -8.00
N GLY A 88 -3.00 2.61 -7.36
CA GLY A 88 -3.90 3.23 -6.39
C GLY A 88 -3.17 3.78 -5.16
N ARG A 89 -2.15 3.08 -4.65
CA ARG A 89 -1.36 3.57 -3.52
C ARG A 89 -0.60 4.84 -3.85
N GLU A 90 -0.04 4.95 -5.04
CA GLU A 90 0.72 6.13 -5.45
C GLU A 90 -0.21 7.34 -5.64
N VAL A 91 -1.36 7.17 -6.30
CA VAL A 91 -2.40 8.22 -6.35
C VAL A 91 -2.82 8.66 -4.94
N TRP A 92 -3.08 7.70 -4.05
CA TRP A 92 -3.44 7.98 -2.66
C TRP A 92 -2.35 8.75 -1.94
N LEU A 93 -1.08 8.32 -2.09
CA LEU A 93 0.07 8.93 -1.41
C LEU A 93 0.21 10.41 -1.79
N PHE A 94 0.28 10.72 -3.08
CA PHE A 94 0.47 12.10 -3.54
C PHE A 94 -0.75 12.98 -3.21
N SER A 95 -1.97 12.44 -3.30
CA SER A 95 -3.18 13.15 -2.88
C SER A 95 -3.18 13.42 -1.37
N MET A 96 -2.75 12.45 -0.56
CA MET A 96 -2.67 12.60 0.90
C MET A 96 -1.61 13.62 1.30
N LEU A 97 -0.43 13.58 0.67
CA LEU A 97 0.63 14.56 0.90
C LEU A 97 0.13 15.97 0.57
N TYR A 98 -0.53 16.15 -0.58
CA TYR A 98 -1.13 17.41 -0.96
C TYR A 98 -2.19 17.89 0.05
N ASN A 99 -3.02 16.99 0.58
CA ASN A 99 -4.08 17.35 1.52
C ASN A 99 -3.59 17.61 2.94
N LYS A 100 -2.51 16.95 3.38
CA LYS A 100 -2.14 16.89 4.81
C LYS A 100 -0.76 17.46 5.14
N VAL A 101 0.12 17.52 4.17
CA VAL A 101 1.51 17.97 4.40
C VAL A 101 1.72 19.36 3.79
N GLU A 102 1.60 19.48 2.47
CA GLU A 102 1.84 20.74 1.78
C GLU A 102 1.11 20.76 0.43
N LYS A 103 0.58 21.92 0.03
CA LYS A 103 -0.12 22.09 -1.25
C LYS A 103 0.87 22.29 -2.41
N ARG A 104 1.69 21.28 -2.70
CA ARG A 104 2.62 21.29 -3.83
C ARG A 104 1.91 20.88 -5.11
N PRO A 105 1.85 21.75 -6.14
CA PRO A 105 1.15 21.45 -7.40
C PRO A 105 1.62 20.15 -8.06
N GLU A 106 2.93 19.88 -8.03
CA GLU A 106 3.53 18.68 -8.63
C GLU A 106 3.01 17.37 -8.01
N TRP A 107 2.63 17.37 -6.73
CA TRP A 107 2.00 16.21 -6.09
C TRP A 107 0.59 15.98 -6.61
N LEU A 108 -0.19 17.05 -6.76
CA LEU A 108 -1.54 16.95 -7.32
C LEU A 108 -1.51 16.52 -8.79
N GLU A 109 -0.61 17.08 -9.58
CA GLU A 109 -0.43 16.70 -10.99
C GLU A 109 -0.04 15.24 -11.15
N CYS A 110 0.90 14.76 -10.33
CA CYS A 110 1.28 13.35 -10.28
C CYS A 110 0.08 12.45 -9.95
N ALA A 111 -0.69 12.81 -8.91
CA ALA A 111 -1.87 12.04 -8.52
C ALA A 111 -2.95 12.02 -9.61
N LEU A 112 -3.21 13.15 -10.27
CA LEU A 112 -4.16 13.25 -11.38
C LEU A 112 -3.77 12.38 -12.56
N GLN A 113 -2.49 12.39 -12.94
CA GLN A 113 -1.97 11.58 -14.05
C GLN A 113 -2.19 10.07 -13.80
N GLY A 114 -1.91 9.58 -12.58
CA GLY A 114 -2.16 8.20 -12.21
C GLY A 114 -3.65 7.85 -12.13
N ALA A 115 -4.46 8.78 -11.62
CA ALA A 115 -5.91 8.58 -11.52
C ALA A 115 -6.59 8.50 -12.89
N GLU A 116 -6.18 9.30 -13.87
CA GLU A 116 -6.72 9.21 -15.23
C GLU A 116 -6.37 7.88 -15.90
N PHE A 117 -5.17 7.35 -15.67
CA PHE A 117 -4.82 6.00 -16.13
C PHE A 117 -5.72 4.94 -15.48
N LEU A 118 -5.90 4.99 -14.16
CA LEU A 118 -6.75 4.07 -13.41
C LEU A 118 -8.22 4.15 -13.86
N LYS A 119 -8.75 5.35 -14.05
CA LYS A 119 -10.11 5.60 -14.50
C LYS A 119 -10.35 5.02 -15.91
N LYS A 120 -9.37 5.12 -16.80
CA LYS A 120 -9.48 4.67 -18.17
C LYS A 120 -9.29 3.17 -18.33
N TYR A 121 -8.34 2.58 -17.62
CA TYR A 121 -7.87 1.22 -17.86
C TYR A 121 -8.01 0.27 -16.67
N GLY A 122 -8.11 0.80 -15.46
CA GLY A 122 -8.00 0.03 -14.21
C GLY A 122 -9.12 -0.96 -13.95
N HIS A 123 -10.26 -0.83 -14.65
CA HIS A 123 -11.44 -1.65 -14.44
C HIS A 123 -12.22 -1.94 -15.74
N ASP A 124 -13.15 -2.87 -15.68
CA ASP A 124 -13.96 -3.36 -16.82
C ASP A 124 -15.17 -2.47 -17.19
N GLY A 125 -15.22 -1.23 -16.73
CA GLY A 125 -16.37 -0.33 -16.88
C GLY A 125 -17.45 -0.50 -15.81
N ASN A 126 -17.54 -1.66 -15.15
CA ASN A 126 -18.45 -1.95 -14.03
C ASN A 126 -17.76 -1.85 -12.66
N TYR A 127 -16.61 -1.18 -12.58
CA TYR A 127 -15.80 -1.06 -11.37
C TYR A 127 -15.31 -2.41 -10.80
N ASN A 128 -15.14 -3.43 -11.66
CA ASN A 128 -14.35 -4.60 -11.33
C ASN A 128 -12.90 -4.31 -11.66
N TRP A 129 -12.13 -4.03 -10.64
CA TRP A 129 -10.73 -3.59 -10.77
C TRP A 129 -9.83 -4.77 -11.08
N TYR A 130 -9.07 -4.67 -12.17
CA TYR A 130 -8.06 -5.66 -12.53
C TYR A 130 -6.99 -5.79 -11.44
N PHE A 131 -6.23 -6.87 -11.46
CA PHE A 131 -5.08 -7.00 -10.59
C PHE A 131 -3.86 -6.34 -11.21
N SER A 132 -3.59 -6.63 -12.50
CA SER A 132 -2.51 -6.00 -13.24
C SER A 132 -2.87 -5.77 -14.70
N LEU A 133 -2.16 -4.82 -15.31
CA LEU A 133 -2.27 -4.41 -16.69
C LEU A 133 -0.88 -4.42 -17.33
N THR A 134 -0.84 -4.51 -18.66
CA THR A 134 0.35 -4.13 -19.43
C THR A 134 0.64 -2.64 -19.29
N ARG A 135 1.81 -2.21 -19.72
CA ARG A 135 2.20 -0.79 -19.72
C ARG A 135 1.16 0.11 -20.41
N ASP A 136 0.61 -0.35 -21.54
CA ASP A 136 -0.39 0.38 -22.36
C ASP A 136 -1.83 0.20 -21.89
N GLY A 137 -2.07 -0.47 -20.75
CA GLY A 137 -3.37 -0.56 -20.08
C GLY A 137 -4.22 -1.76 -20.48
N ARG A 138 -3.69 -2.78 -21.20
CA ARG A 138 -4.43 -4.01 -21.48
C ARG A 138 -4.43 -4.94 -20.28
N PRO A 139 -5.56 -5.59 -19.93
CA PRO A 139 -5.63 -6.52 -18.80
C PRO A 139 -4.64 -7.69 -18.93
N LEU A 140 -3.87 -7.95 -17.86
CA LEU A 140 -2.99 -9.12 -17.71
C LEU A 140 -3.58 -10.13 -16.73
N VAL A 141 -4.11 -9.62 -15.61
CA VAL A 141 -4.71 -10.45 -14.56
C VAL A 141 -6.06 -9.87 -14.20
N ASP A 142 -7.06 -10.75 -14.28
CA ASP A 142 -8.47 -10.41 -14.02
C ASP A 142 -8.72 -9.98 -12.55
N PRO A 143 -9.84 -9.29 -12.29
CA PRO A 143 -10.29 -8.99 -10.93
C PRO A 143 -10.53 -10.28 -10.14
N TYR A 144 -9.79 -10.51 -9.06
CA TYR A 144 -9.95 -11.73 -8.27
C TYR A 144 -10.03 -11.51 -6.75
N ASN A 145 -9.47 -10.42 -6.24
CA ASN A 145 -9.52 -10.11 -4.81
C ASN A 145 -9.95 -8.66 -4.57
N ILE A 146 -10.19 -8.31 -3.31
CA ILE A 146 -10.67 -6.97 -2.95
C ILE A 146 -9.56 -5.91 -2.85
N PHE A 147 -8.27 -6.28 -2.90
CA PHE A 147 -7.19 -5.33 -2.65
C PHE A 147 -7.10 -4.24 -3.71
N SER A 148 -7.22 -4.57 -5.01
CA SER A 148 -7.27 -3.54 -6.06
C SER A 148 -8.41 -2.55 -5.83
N TYR A 149 -9.57 -3.05 -5.39
CA TYR A 149 -10.75 -2.22 -5.08
C TYR A 149 -10.53 -1.31 -3.88
N THR A 150 -9.94 -1.83 -2.79
CA THR A 150 -9.70 -1.03 -1.58
C THR A 150 -8.71 0.09 -1.87
N PHE A 151 -7.62 -0.18 -2.59
CA PHE A 151 -6.64 0.85 -2.95
C PHE A 151 -7.21 1.86 -3.95
N ALA A 152 -8.01 1.44 -4.93
CA ALA A 152 -8.71 2.35 -5.82
C ALA A 152 -9.70 3.23 -5.06
N THR A 153 -10.48 2.67 -4.11
CA THR A 153 -11.37 3.46 -3.24
C THR A 153 -10.61 4.53 -2.48
N MET A 154 -9.49 4.16 -1.85
CA MET A 154 -8.66 5.10 -1.09
C MET A 154 -8.08 6.20 -1.98
N ALA A 155 -7.58 5.81 -3.16
CA ALA A 155 -7.01 6.72 -4.14
C ALA A 155 -8.01 7.79 -4.57
N PHE A 156 -9.15 7.37 -5.08
CA PHE A 156 -10.16 8.29 -5.59
C PHE A 156 -10.84 9.10 -4.50
N ALA A 157 -11.02 8.55 -3.29
CA ALA A 157 -11.54 9.31 -2.16
C ALA A 157 -10.59 10.44 -1.74
N GLN A 158 -9.29 10.15 -1.66
CA GLN A 158 -8.29 11.14 -1.26
C GLN A 158 -8.06 12.19 -2.35
N LEU A 159 -8.10 11.76 -3.63
CA LEU A 159 -7.97 12.66 -4.76
C LEU A 159 -9.18 13.59 -4.91
N ALA A 160 -10.39 13.09 -4.65
CA ALA A 160 -11.59 13.94 -4.66
C ALA A 160 -11.46 15.14 -3.70
N ILE A 161 -10.85 14.93 -2.52
CA ILE A 161 -10.57 16.00 -1.56
C ILE A 161 -9.47 16.94 -2.10
N ALA A 162 -8.45 16.38 -2.75
CA ALA A 162 -7.31 17.16 -3.24
C ALA A 162 -7.68 18.06 -4.42
N SER A 163 -8.54 17.57 -5.31
CA SER A 163 -8.93 18.25 -6.55
C SER A 163 -10.27 19.00 -6.47
N ASP A 164 -11.03 18.82 -5.38
CA ASP A 164 -12.42 19.29 -5.23
C ASP A 164 -13.34 18.80 -6.37
N ASP A 165 -13.10 17.55 -6.86
CA ASP A 165 -13.85 16.95 -7.97
C ASP A 165 -14.79 15.84 -7.49
N ALA A 166 -16.09 16.12 -7.57
CA ALA A 166 -17.15 15.17 -7.21
C ALA A 166 -17.16 13.91 -8.10
N GLY A 167 -16.60 13.96 -9.30
CA GLY A 167 -16.48 12.80 -10.18
C GLY A 167 -15.59 11.71 -9.57
N TYR A 168 -14.46 12.08 -8.95
CA TYR A 168 -13.61 11.15 -8.24
C TYR A 168 -14.29 10.58 -6.98
N ALA A 169 -15.06 11.41 -6.26
CA ALA A 169 -15.86 10.93 -5.13
C ALA A 169 -16.89 9.88 -5.56
N ALA A 170 -17.52 10.06 -6.72
CA ALA A 170 -18.47 9.10 -7.28
C ALA A 170 -17.78 7.76 -7.65
N ILE A 171 -16.57 7.81 -8.23
CA ILE A 171 -15.76 6.60 -8.51
C ILE A 171 -15.42 5.88 -7.20
N ALA A 172 -14.95 6.61 -6.19
CA ALA A 172 -14.62 6.04 -4.88
C ALA A 172 -15.83 5.34 -4.26
N LYS A 173 -17.01 5.99 -4.28
CA LYS A 173 -18.23 5.41 -3.74
C LYS A 173 -18.63 4.11 -4.46
N LYS A 174 -18.70 4.13 -5.79
CA LYS A 174 -19.04 2.95 -6.59
C LYS A 174 -18.07 1.79 -6.37
N THR A 175 -16.77 2.11 -6.27
CA THR A 175 -15.74 1.11 -5.96
C THR A 175 -15.92 0.54 -4.56
N PHE A 176 -16.23 1.37 -3.57
CA PHE A 176 -16.49 0.92 -2.20
C PHE A 176 -17.73 0.02 -2.12
N ASP A 177 -18.81 0.34 -2.86
CA ASP A 177 -19.98 -0.52 -2.94
C ASP A 177 -19.59 -1.93 -3.45
N ARG A 178 -18.65 -2.02 -4.42
CA ARG A 178 -18.08 -3.31 -4.87
C ARG A 178 -17.25 -4.02 -3.80
N VAL A 179 -16.52 -3.28 -2.95
CA VAL A 179 -15.82 -3.88 -1.79
C VAL A 179 -16.83 -4.53 -0.85
N LEU A 180 -17.93 -3.85 -0.55
CA LEU A 180 -18.98 -4.38 0.32
C LEU A 180 -19.64 -5.65 -0.26
N GLU A 181 -19.91 -5.68 -1.55
CA GLU A 181 -20.44 -6.88 -2.24
C GLU A 181 -19.47 -8.07 -2.17
N LYS A 182 -18.16 -7.81 -2.26
CA LYS A 182 -17.12 -8.84 -2.28
C LYS A 182 -16.59 -9.27 -0.92
N ARG A 183 -16.97 -8.60 0.17
CA ARG A 183 -16.43 -8.85 1.51
C ARG A 183 -16.60 -10.28 2.03
N SER A 184 -17.66 -10.99 1.57
CA SER A 184 -17.91 -12.38 1.92
C SER A 184 -17.00 -13.38 1.17
N ASN A 185 -16.43 -12.97 0.04
CA ASN A 185 -15.47 -13.74 -0.75
C ASN A 185 -14.31 -12.83 -1.22
N PRO A 186 -13.46 -12.37 -0.31
CA PRO A 186 -12.44 -11.34 -0.61
C PRO A 186 -11.34 -11.82 -1.56
N LYS A 187 -11.10 -13.12 -1.65
CA LYS A 187 -10.09 -13.71 -2.55
C LYS A 187 -10.61 -13.91 -3.98
N GLY A 188 -11.93 -14.03 -4.16
CA GLY A 188 -12.57 -14.18 -5.47
C GLY A 188 -12.19 -15.49 -6.19
N LYS A 189 -11.97 -15.43 -7.49
CA LYS A 189 -11.68 -16.57 -8.36
C LYS A 189 -10.26 -17.12 -8.17
N TRP A 190 -10.10 -18.42 -8.35
CA TRP A 190 -8.77 -19.07 -8.34
C TRP A 190 -7.94 -18.74 -9.59
N CYS A 191 -8.58 -18.71 -10.76
CA CYS A 191 -7.91 -18.35 -12.01
C CYS A 191 -7.78 -16.83 -12.11
N LYS A 192 -6.56 -16.35 -12.22
CA LYS A 192 -6.19 -14.94 -12.16
C LYS A 192 -5.78 -14.39 -13.53
N ALA A 193 -5.22 -15.24 -14.39
CA ALA A 193 -4.69 -14.81 -15.68
C ALA A 193 -5.80 -14.39 -16.65
N HIS A 194 -5.60 -13.29 -17.36
CA HIS A 194 -6.46 -12.88 -18.45
C HIS A 194 -6.08 -13.66 -19.72
N PRO A 195 -7.00 -14.46 -20.31
CA PRO A 195 -6.68 -15.41 -21.37
C PRO A 195 -6.07 -14.80 -22.62
N GLY A 196 -6.39 -13.54 -22.92
CA GLY A 196 -5.96 -12.87 -24.14
C GLY A 196 -4.54 -12.29 -24.13
N THR A 197 -3.86 -12.25 -22.99
CA THR A 197 -2.60 -11.51 -22.85
C THR A 197 -1.46 -12.29 -22.23
N ARG A 198 -1.72 -13.23 -21.33
CA ARG A 198 -0.68 -14.01 -20.66
C ARG A 198 -1.15 -15.42 -20.35
N PRO A 199 -0.32 -16.45 -20.56
CA PRO A 199 -0.68 -17.81 -20.15
C PRO A 199 -0.87 -17.88 -18.64
N ILE A 200 -1.80 -18.73 -18.22
CA ILE A 200 -2.16 -18.94 -16.82
C ILE A 200 -0.93 -19.44 -16.06
N LYS A 201 -0.40 -18.63 -15.16
CA LYS A 201 0.56 -19.03 -14.14
C LYS A 201 -0.07 -18.73 -12.78
N ASP A 202 0.07 -19.66 -11.85
CA ASP A 202 -0.36 -19.47 -10.47
C ASP A 202 0.51 -18.40 -9.79
N LEU A 203 0.07 -17.17 -9.88
CA LEU A 203 0.65 -16.07 -9.11
C LEU A 203 -0.09 -15.98 -7.78
N SER A 204 0.48 -16.55 -6.74
CA SER A 204 0.00 -16.38 -5.38
C SER A 204 0.59 -15.14 -4.76
N LEU A 205 -0.26 -14.16 -4.39
CA LEU A 205 0.16 -12.99 -3.61
C LEU A 205 0.57 -13.31 -2.17
N ILE A 206 0.32 -14.55 -1.71
CA ILE A 206 0.65 -14.97 -0.34
C ILE A 206 2.17 -15.22 -0.17
N HIS A 207 2.93 -15.18 -1.26
CA HIS A 207 4.37 -15.44 -1.25
C HIS A 207 5.22 -14.18 -1.51
N ILE A 208 4.63 -13.00 -1.35
CA ILE A 208 5.37 -11.73 -1.36
C ILE A 208 5.64 -11.27 0.06
#